data_0f27ade8095fd8e24d7ed9039dc13cf0
#
_entry.id   0f27ade8095fd8e24d7ed9039dc13cf0
#
_cell.length_a   1.000
_cell.length_b   1.000
_cell.length_c   1.000
_cell.angle_alpha   90.00
_cell.angle_beta   90.00
_cell.angle_gamma   90.00
#
_symmetry.space_group_name_H-M   'P 1'
#
loop_
_entity.id
_entity.type
_entity.pdbx_description
1 polymer ?
#
loop_
_entity_poly.entity_id
_entity_poly.type
_entity_poly.pdbx_seq_one_letter_code
_entity_poly.pdbx_strand_id
1 'polypeptide(L)'
;MTLSELYRQTVEAFAAAGLDAPQEDARHLVSGVLGLTLTEMVTEGARVIDAIEMQAVAEAVERRKNREPVYRILGAREFYGLDFLLSLDTLEPRPDTEILVEQCLPFLKRRISETGRARFVDLGTGTGAIAITLLSQCLEAVGVATDISEGALETARGNALINGVADRLSLQQGSWFEAIDGRFDMIVSNPPYIVSDEIAALQPEVRDFDPLAALDGGESGLDAYRAIAAGAGDHLAEGGIVALEIGAEQKVAVARVFTEAGFKLSVAAKDLGGNDRVLIFIGSD
;
A
#
# COMPACT_ATOMS: atom_id res chain seq x y z
N MET A 1 31.80 -13.68 -14.38
CA MET A 1 30.44 -14.23 -14.42
C MET A 1 29.57 -13.35 -15.27
N THR A 2 28.72 -13.88 -16.11
CA THR A 2 27.75 -13.08 -16.88
C THR A 2 26.48 -12.81 -16.08
N LEU A 3 25.69 -11.82 -16.50
CA LEU A 3 24.38 -11.51 -15.89
C LEU A 3 23.43 -12.72 -15.88
N SER A 4 23.37 -13.46 -16.99
CA SER A 4 22.56 -14.68 -17.08
C SER A 4 23.03 -15.78 -16.12
N GLU A 5 24.34 -15.91 -15.91
CA GLU A 5 24.90 -16.86 -14.95
C GLU A 5 24.58 -16.47 -13.50
N LEU A 6 24.73 -15.16 -13.18
CA LEU A 6 24.40 -14.63 -11.85
C LEU A 6 22.92 -14.81 -11.54
N TYR A 7 22.03 -14.45 -12.47
CA TYR A 7 20.58 -14.67 -12.31
C TYR A 7 20.25 -16.13 -12.04
N ARG A 8 20.79 -17.06 -12.86
CA ARG A 8 20.53 -18.50 -12.67
C ARG A 8 21.01 -19.00 -11.30
N GLN A 9 22.21 -18.59 -10.86
CA GLN A 9 22.73 -18.96 -9.53
C GLN A 9 21.85 -18.41 -8.40
N THR A 10 21.32 -17.18 -8.56
CA THR A 10 20.39 -16.58 -7.60
C THR A 10 19.09 -17.38 -7.51
N VAL A 11 18.52 -17.79 -8.67
CA VAL A 11 17.32 -18.65 -8.71
C VAL A 11 17.58 -19.98 -7.99
N GLU A 12 18.72 -20.64 -8.26
CA GLU A 12 19.09 -21.90 -7.60
C GLU A 12 19.25 -21.74 -6.09
N ALA A 13 19.85 -20.61 -5.64
CA ALA A 13 20.01 -20.30 -4.22
C ALA A 13 18.65 -20.10 -3.53
N PHE A 14 17.72 -19.38 -4.15
CA PHE A 14 16.38 -19.14 -3.63
C PHE A 14 15.53 -20.40 -3.59
N ALA A 15 15.58 -21.21 -4.64
CA ALA A 15 14.91 -22.53 -4.66
C ALA A 15 15.43 -23.46 -3.56
N ALA A 16 16.75 -23.49 -3.34
CA ALA A 16 17.37 -24.27 -2.27
C ALA A 16 16.99 -23.76 -0.86
N ALA A 17 16.73 -22.46 -0.71
CA ALA A 17 16.23 -21.84 0.52
C ALA A 17 14.72 -22.04 0.74
N GLY A 18 14.01 -22.66 -0.19
CA GLY A 18 12.57 -22.92 -0.10
C GLY A 18 11.71 -21.65 -0.20
N LEU A 19 12.12 -20.70 -1.03
CA LEU A 19 11.29 -19.51 -1.35
C LEU A 19 10.22 -19.90 -2.38
N ASP A 20 9.03 -19.32 -2.25
CA ASP A 20 7.85 -19.70 -3.05
C ASP A 20 7.96 -19.29 -4.53
N ALA A 21 8.58 -18.16 -4.82
CA ALA A 21 8.70 -17.59 -6.17
C ALA A 21 10.17 -17.27 -6.55
N PRO A 22 11.08 -18.29 -6.57
CA PRO A 22 12.52 -18.05 -6.69
C PRO A 22 12.93 -17.35 -8.00
N GLN A 23 12.23 -17.57 -9.12
CA GLN A 23 12.51 -16.94 -10.40
C GLN A 23 12.12 -15.46 -10.40
N GLU A 24 10.97 -15.14 -9.83
CA GLU A 24 10.45 -13.78 -9.73
C GLU A 24 11.29 -12.95 -8.76
N ASP A 25 11.54 -13.49 -7.56
CA ASP A 25 12.39 -12.86 -6.56
C ASP A 25 13.80 -12.59 -7.10
N ALA A 26 14.44 -13.56 -7.76
CA ALA A 26 15.76 -13.39 -8.33
C ALA A 26 15.78 -12.33 -9.44
N ARG A 27 14.74 -12.28 -10.28
CA ARG A 27 14.64 -11.29 -11.33
C ARG A 27 14.55 -9.88 -10.79
N HIS A 28 13.66 -9.65 -9.84
CA HIS A 28 13.49 -8.32 -9.21
C HIS A 28 14.70 -7.92 -8.37
N LEU A 29 15.27 -8.85 -7.59
CA LEU A 29 16.41 -8.56 -6.75
C LEU A 29 17.64 -8.20 -7.58
N VAL A 30 18.01 -9.02 -8.55
CA VAL A 30 19.20 -8.80 -9.39
C VAL A 30 19.04 -7.54 -10.24
N SER A 31 17.86 -7.33 -10.85
CA SER A 31 17.61 -6.11 -11.63
C SER A 31 17.68 -4.86 -10.75
N GLY A 32 17.03 -4.89 -9.58
CA GLY A 32 17.00 -3.74 -8.67
C GLY A 32 18.37 -3.38 -8.10
N VAL A 33 19.15 -4.38 -7.67
CA VAL A 33 20.51 -4.15 -7.13
C VAL A 33 21.45 -3.60 -8.19
N LEU A 34 21.32 -4.06 -9.45
CA LEU A 34 22.19 -3.62 -10.56
C LEU A 34 21.65 -2.37 -11.30
N GLY A 35 20.48 -1.84 -10.89
CA GLY A 35 19.85 -0.69 -11.55
C GLY A 35 19.41 -0.97 -12.98
N LEU A 36 19.04 -2.22 -13.30
CA LEU A 36 18.61 -2.67 -14.61
C LEU A 36 17.09 -2.76 -14.70
N THR A 37 16.56 -2.43 -15.87
CA THR A 37 15.16 -2.75 -16.19
C THR A 37 15.00 -4.26 -16.44
N LEU A 38 13.77 -4.77 -16.32
CA LEU A 38 13.48 -6.17 -16.64
C LEU A 38 13.76 -6.52 -18.11
N THR A 39 13.70 -5.54 -19.02
CA THR A 39 14.07 -5.72 -20.40
C THR A 39 15.59 -5.89 -20.56
N GLU A 40 16.38 -5.06 -19.88
CA GLU A 40 17.85 -5.16 -19.89
C GLU A 40 18.33 -6.48 -19.28
N MET A 41 17.64 -7.00 -18.23
CA MET A 41 17.93 -8.35 -17.70
C MET A 41 17.91 -9.43 -18.79
N VAL A 42 17.04 -9.30 -19.79
CA VAL A 42 16.92 -10.25 -20.91
C VAL A 42 17.89 -9.93 -22.04
N THR A 43 18.02 -8.66 -22.42
CA THR A 43 18.81 -8.25 -23.59
C THR A 43 20.30 -8.20 -23.33
N GLU A 44 20.70 -7.96 -22.07
CA GLU A 44 22.12 -7.86 -21.68
C GLU A 44 22.66 -9.10 -20.96
N GLY A 45 22.05 -10.25 -21.15
CA GLY A 45 22.42 -11.49 -20.46
C GLY A 45 23.90 -11.88 -20.57
N ALA A 46 24.63 -11.44 -21.63
CA ALA A 46 26.05 -11.66 -21.82
C ALA A 46 26.95 -10.61 -21.13
N ARG A 47 26.37 -9.54 -20.51
CA ARG A 47 27.11 -8.53 -19.75
C ARG A 47 27.93 -9.21 -18.66
N VAL A 48 29.23 -8.84 -18.58
CA VAL A 48 30.11 -9.31 -17.50
C VAL A 48 29.87 -8.46 -16.27
N ILE A 49 29.58 -9.12 -15.16
CA ILE A 49 29.34 -8.50 -13.84
C ILE A 49 30.68 -8.35 -13.13
N ASP A 50 30.96 -7.16 -12.62
CA ASP A 50 32.19 -6.88 -11.90
C ASP A 50 32.14 -7.39 -10.43
N ALA A 51 33.26 -7.25 -9.72
CA ALA A 51 33.36 -7.76 -8.34
C ALA A 51 32.50 -6.99 -7.34
N ILE A 52 32.28 -5.69 -7.54
CA ILE A 52 31.46 -4.84 -6.67
C ILE A 52 29.99 -5.21 -6.86
N GLU A 53 29.54 -5.32 -8.09
CA GLU A 53 28.20 -5.75 -8.45
C GLU A 53 27.89 -7.16 -7.92
N MET A 54 28.84 -8.11 -8.09
CA MET A 54 28.69 -9.46 -7.53
C MET A 54 28.54 -9.47 -6.02
N GLN A 55 29.32 -8.67 -5.29
CA GLN A 55 29.22 -8.58 -3.86
C GLN A 55 27.88 -7.97 -3.41
N ALA A 56 27.45 -6.90 -4.05
CA ALA A 56 26.15 -6.27 -3.73
C ALA A 56 24.97 -7.25 -3.93
N VAL A 57 24.98 -8.00 -5.02
CA VAL A 57 23.94 -9.03 -5.24
C VAL A 57 24.06 -10.16 -4.22
N ALA A 58 25.27 -10.61 -3.88
CA ALA A 58 25.46 -11.67 -2.89
C ALA A 58 24.91 -11.26 -1.49
N GLU A 59 25.17 -10.03 -1.06
CA GLU A 59 24.62 -9.48 0.20
C GLU A 59 23.08 -9.44 0.17
N ALA A 60 22.50 -8.98 -0.92
CA ALA A 60 21.06 -8.95 -1.11
C ALA A 60 20.44 -10.37 -1.13
N VAL A 61 21.11 -11.32 -1.78
CA VAL A 61 20.72 -12.74 -1.81
C VAL A 61 20.67 -13.34 -0.40
N GLU A 62 21.68 -13.08 0.45
CA GLU A 62 21.68 -13.58 1.83
C GLU A 62 20.52 -12.96 2.64
N ARG A 63 20.23 -11.66 2.49
CA ARG A 63 19.06 -11.04 3.11
C ARG A 63 17.76 -11.74 2.69
N ARG A 64 17.55 -11.97 1.39
CA ARG A 64 16.35 -12.63 0.89
C ARG A 64 16.22 -14.08 1.38
N LYS A 65 17.30 -14.83 1.46
CA LYS A 65 17.32 -16.18 2.02
C LYS A 65 16.89 -16.21 3.49
N ASN A 66 17.13 -15.12 4.24
CA ASN A 66 16.62 -14.90 5.58
C ASN A 66 15.19 -14.34 5.60
N ARG A 67 14.43 -14.52 4.51
CA ARG A 67 13.02 -14.15 4.36
C ARG A 67 12.73 -12.66 4.28
N GLU A 68 13.75 -11.79 4.21
CA GLU A 68 13.50 -10.36 3.98
C GLU A 68 12.89 -10.14 2.58
N PRO A 69 11.76 -9.42 2.44
CA PRO A 69 11.11 -9.19 1.15
C PRO A 69 12.01 -8.44 0.17
N VAL A 70 11.93 -8.79 -1.12
CA VAL A 70 12.78 -8.21 -2.18
C VAL A 70 12.73 -6.68 -2.17
N TYR A 71 11.53 -6.09 -2.11
CA TYR A 71 11.41 -4.63 -2.18
C TYR A 71 11.87 -3.93 -0.90
N ARG A 72 11.84 -4.61 0.26
CA ARG A 72 12.48 -4.09 1.48
C ARG A 72 14.01 -4.10 1.37
N ILE A 73 14.57 -5.12 0.73
CA ILE A 73 16.02 -5.17 0.43
C ILE A 73 16.41 -4.03 -0.49
N LEU A 74 15.58 -3.75 -1.52
CA LEU A 74 15.81 -2.67 -2.47
C LEU A 74 15.49 -1.27 -1.91
N GLY A 75 14.69 -1.20 -0.83
CA GLY A 75 14.30 0.05 -0.18
C GLY A 75 13.21 0.84 -0.89
N ALA A 76 12.67 0.32 -2.01
CA ALA A 76 11.63 0.97 -2.78
C ALA A 76 10.75 -0.06 -3.51
N ARG A 77 9.49 0.33 -3.78
CA ARG A 77 8.55 -0.44 -4.59
C ARG A 77 7.73 0.45 -5.51
N GLU A 78 7.50 -0.01 -6.73
CA GLU A 78 6.54 0.61 -7.63
C GLU A 78 5.10 0.30 -7.19
N PHE A 79 4.22 1.31 -7.24
CA PHE A 79 2.79 1.20 -7.04
C PHE A 79 2.08 2.17 -7.99
N TYR A 80 1.20 1.67 -8.81
CA TYR A 80 0.42 2.45 -9.79
C TYR A 80 1.30 3.30 -10.74
N GLY A 81 2.48 2.77 -11.12
CA GLY A 81 3.45 3.45 -11.99
C GLY A 81 4.26 4.57 -11.31
N LEU A 82 4.22 4.66 -9.98
CA LEU A 82 4.99 5.60 -9.16
C LEU A 82 5.94 4.85 -8.24
N ASP A 83 7.10 5.43 -7.94
CA ASP A 83 8.08 4.84 -7.02
C ASP A 83 7.82 5.30 -5.57
N PHE A 84 7.81 4.34 -4.66
CA PHE A 84 7.64 4.56 -3.22
C PHE A 84 8.80 3.99 -2.43
N LEU A 85 9.49 4.84 -1.68
CA LEU A 85 10.46 4.43 -0.67
C LEU A 85 9.75 3.70 0.47
N LEU A 86 10.42 2.71 1.01
CA LEU A 86 9.97 1.90 2.14
C LEU A 86 10.80 2.19 3.38
N SER A 87 10.18 2.10 4.55
CA SER A 87 10.87 2.12 5.85
C SER A 87 10.38 0.98 6.73
N LEU A 88 10.99 0.81 7.90
CA LEU A 88 10.55 -0.19 8.89
C LEU A 88 9.17 0.15 9.50
N ASP A 89 8.75 1.42 9.38
CA ASP A 89 7.48 1.92 9.93
C ASP A 89 6.31 1.84 8.95
N THR A 90 6.54 1.36 7.71
CA THR A 90 5.51 1.34 6.68
C THR A 90 5.20 -0.07 6.19
N LEU A 91 3.93 -0.34 5.89
CA LEU A 91 3.55 -1.50 5.09
C LEU A 91 4.09 -1.33 3.66
N GLU A 92 4.61 -2.41 3.10
CA GLU A 92 4.94 -2.45 1.68
C GLU A 92 3.67 -2.34 0.83
N PRO A 93 3.53 -1.37 -0.11
CA PRO A 93 2.34 -1.23 -0.94
C PRO A 93 2.00 -2.54 -1.67
N ARG A 94 0.74 -2.98 -1.57
CA ARG A 94 0.29 -4.23 -2.20
C ARG A 94 -0.39 -3.95 -3.54
N PRO A 95 -0.18 -4.79 -4.56
CA PRO A 95 -0.84 -4.62 -5.86
C PRO A 95 -2.37 -4.58 -5.75
N ASP A 96 -2.96 -5.35 -4.82
CA ASP A 96 -4.41 -5.37 -4.62
C ASP A 96 -4.97 -4.00 -4.18
N THR A 97 -4.15 -3.17 -3.50
CA THR A 97 -4.52 -1.82 -3.08
C THR A 97 -4.71 -0.87 -4.29
N GLU A 98 -4.14 -1.18 -5.44
CA GLU A 98 -4.37 -0.40 -6.68
C GLU A 98 -5.86 -0.39 -7.06
N ILE A 99 -6.59 -1.46 -6.75
CA ILE A 99 -8.04 -1.55 -6.99
C ILE A 99 -8.79 -0.50 -6.17
N LEU A 100 -8.37 -0.24 -4.92
CA LEU A 100 -8.96 0.83 -4.11
C LEU A 100 -8.78 2.20 -4.80
N VAL A 101 -7.58 2.48 -5.31
CA VAL A 101 -7.30 3.70 -6.08
C VAL A 101 -8.19 3.77 -7.33
N GLU A 102 -8.28 2.69 -8.11
CA GLU A 102 -9.12 2.62 -9.32
C GLU A 102 -10.60 2.90 -9.03
N GLN A 103 -11.11 2.41 -7.89
CA GLN A 103 -12.50 2.66 -7.49
C GLN A 103 -12.72 4.10 -6.97
N CYS A 104 -11.70 4.74 -6.39
CA CYS A 104 -11.75 6.12 -5.90
C CYS A 104 -11.68 7.17 -7.00
N LEU A 105 -10.87 6.94 -8.03
CA LEU A 105 -10.61 7.91 -9.10
C LEU A 105 -11.86 8.42 -9.83
N PRO A 106 -12.84 7.59 -10.22
CA PRO A 106 -14.05 8.06 -10.89
C PRO A 106 -14.85 9.04 -10.01
N PHE A 107 -14.90 8.80 -8.71
CA PHE A 107 -15.58 9.69 -7.78
C PHE A 107 -14.87 11.05 -7.69
N LEU A 108 -13.56 11.07 -7.46
CA LEU A 108 -12.78 12.31 -7.39
C LEU A 108 -12.89 13.14 -8.66
N LYS A 109 -12.74 12.51 -9.84
CA LYS A 109 -12.86 13.17 -11.14
C LYS A 109 -14.24 13.79 -11.35
N ARG A 110 -15.31 13.07 -10.98
CA ARG A 110 -16.68 13.60 -11.01
C ARG A 110 -16.82 14.80 -10.06
N ARG A 111 -16.37 14.68 -8.81
CA ARG A 111 -16.46 15.76 -7.82
C ARG A 111 -15.72 17.02 -8.29
N ILE A 112 -14.51 16.87 -8.83
CA ILE A 112 -13.75 17.95 -9.44
C ILE A 112 -14.52 18.60 -10.60
N SER A 113 -15.13 17.81 -11.47
CA SER A 113 -15.94 18.31 -12.58
C SER A 113 -17.15 19.13 -12.11
N GLU A 114 -17.76 18.75 -10.98
CA GLU A 114 -18.93 19.42 -10.41
C GLU A 114 -18.59 20.69 -9.63
N THR A 115 -17.48 20.69 -8.89
CA THR A 115 -17.16 21.72 -7.89
C THR A 115 -15.86 22.48 -8.17
N GLY A 116 -15.07 22.07 -9.17
CA GLY A 116 -13.76 22.60 -9.51
C GLY A 116 -12.62 22.06 -8.62
N ARG A 117 -12.91 21.32 -7.58
CA ARG A 117 -11.90 20.72 -6.66
C ARG A 117 -12.47 19.53 -5.91
N ALA A 118 -11.59 18.71 -5.32
CA ALA A 118 -11.98 17.69 -4.36
C ALA A 118 -11.03 17.66 -3.17
N ARG A 119 -11.55 17.35 -1.99
CA ARG A 119 -10.77 17.19 -0.76
C ARG A 119 -10.98 15.79 -0.21
N PHE A 120 -9.89 15.07 0.06
CA PHE A 120 -9.97 13.73 0.64
C PHE A 120 -9.05 13.58 1.86
N VAL A 121 -9.31 12.53 2.65
CA VAL A 121 -8.41 12.08 3.72
C VAL A 121 -8.08 10.61 3.54
N ASP A 122 -6.79 10.26 3.72
CA ASP A 122 -6.24 8.91 3.75
C ASP A 122 -5.86 8.57 5.20
N LEU A 123 -6.57 7.60 5.79
CA LEU A 123 -6.42 7.21 7.19
C LEU A 123 -5.51 5.98 7.30
N GLY A 124 -4.41 6.07 8.06
CA GLY A 124 -3.39 5.04 8.13
C GLY A 124 -2.57 4.99 6.83
N THR A 125 -1.99 6.12 6.45
CA THR A 125 -1.44 6.32 5.10
C THR A 125 -0.17 5.51 4.81
N GLY A 126 0.57 5.08 5.83
CA GLY A 126 1.82 4.33 5.68
C GLY A 126 2.83 5.05 4.79
N THR A 127 3.17 4.46 3.65
CA THR A 127 4.07 5.06 2.64
C THR A 127 3.48 6.27 1.90
N GLY A 128 2.20 6.57 2.09
CA GLY A 128 1.47 7.56 1.30
C GLY A 128 0.96 7.02 -0.04
N ALA A 129 1.05 5.72 -0.31
CA ALA A 129 0.80 5.15 -1.64
C ALA A 129 -0.57 5.53 -2.20
N ILE A 130 -1.64 5.43 -1.41
CA ILE A 130 -3.01 5.77 -1.84
C ILE A 130 -3.12 7.27 -2.09
N ALA A 131 -2.79 8.10 -1.07
CA ALA A 131 -2.94 9.54 -1.15
C ALA A 131 -2.14 10.17 -2.29
N ILE A 132 -0.87 9.78 -2.42
CA ILE A 132 0.06 10.30 -3.44
C ILE A 132 -0.42 9.91 -4.84
N THR A 133 -0.85 8.67 -5.01
CA THR A 133 -1.38 8.20 -6.30
C THR A 133 -2.64 8.96 -6.69
N LEU A 134 -3.60 9.15 -5.78
CA LEU A 134 -4.80 9.94 -6.05
C LEU A 134 -4.47 11.38 -6.45
N LEU A 135 -3.51 12.02 -5.77
CA LEU A 135 -3.04 13.37 -6.10
C LEU A 135 -2.31 13.46 -7.44
N SER A 136 -1.55 12.44 -7.81
CA SER A 136 -0.87 12.37 -9.10
C SER A 136 -1.85 12.29 -10.27
N GLN A 137 -2.99 11.62 -10.06
CA GLN A 137 -4.03 11.40 -11.08
C GLN A 137 -5.10 12.50 -11.12
N CYS A 138 -5.19 13.35 -10.09
CA CYS A 138 -6.18 14.42 -9.95
C CYS A 138 -5.50 15.72 -9.51
N LEU A 139 -5.22 16.63 -10.45
CA LEU A 139 -4.43 17.86 -10.19
C LEU A 139 -5.15 18.84 -9.28
N GLU A 140 -6.48 18.88 -9.32
CA GLU A 140 -7.32 19.79 -8.53
C GLU A 140 -7.75 19.17 -7.19
N ALA A 141 -7.24 17.98 -6.86
CA ALA A 141 -7.45 17.37 -5.57
C ALA A 141 -6.42 17.87 -4.55
N VAL A 142 -6.85 17.95 -3.28
CA VAL A 142 -6.00 18.16 -2.12
C VAL A 142 -6.27 17.06 -1.10
N GLY A 143 -5.21 16.55 -0.48
CA GLY A 143 -5.27 15.44 0.45
C GLY A 143 -4.81 15.83 1.85
N VAL A 144 -5.43 15.21 2.83
CA VAL A 144 -4.89 15.05 4.18
C VAL A 144 -4.56 13.57 4.35
N ALA A 145 -3.45 13.26 4.99
CA ALA A 145 -3.12 11.88 5.30
C ALA A 145 -2.71 11.77 6.77
N THR A 146 -3.22 10.77 7.46
CA THR A 146 -2.92 10.52 8.88
C THR A 146 -2.26 9.19 9.08
N ASP A 147 -1.37 9.13 10.07
CA ASP A 147 -0.81 7.88 10.57
C ASP A 147 -0.46 8.04 12.05
N ILE A 148 -0.48 6.94 12.80
CA ILE A 148 -0.05 6.93 14.21
C ILE A 148 1.48 6.97 14.33
N SER A 149 2.20 6.47 13.30
CA SER A 149 3.65 6.41 13.23
C SER A 149 4.22 7.69 12.60
N GLU A 150 5.06 8.40 13.35
CA GLU A 150 5.81 9.54 12.83
C GLU A 150 6.79 9.10 11.71
N GLY A 151 7.43 7.92 11.86
CA GLY A 151 8.33 7.38 10.84
C GLY A 151 7.61 7.04 9.53
N ALA A 152 6.35 6.58 9.59
CA ALA A 152 5.51 6.40 8.41
C ALA A 152 5.23 7.74 7.72
N LEU A 153 4.90 8.80 8.48
CA LEU A 153 4.68 10.13 7.94
C LEU A 153 5.95 10.76 7.34
N GLU A 154 7.12 10.50 7.92
CA GLU A 154 8.41 10.90 7.32
C GLU A 154 8.62 10.22 5.96
N THR A 155 8.34 8.93 5.88
CA THR A 155 8.40 8.17 4.63
C THR A 155 7.41 8.70 3.61
N ALA A 156 6.15 8.93 4.00
CA ALA A 156 5.12 9.51 3.14
C ALA A 156 5.50 10.92 2.65
N ARG A 157 6.14 11.73 3.48
CA ARG A 157 6.65 13.07 3.09
C ARG A 157 7.72 12.96 2.02
N GLY A 158 8.69 12.05 2.19
CA GLY A 158 9.71 11.77 1.18
C GLY A 158 9.09 11.31 -0.14
N ASN A 159 8.14 10.41 -0.08
CA ASN A 159 7.43 9.90 -1.25
C ASN A 159 6.59 10.99 -1.96
N ALA A 160 5.94 11.87 -1.21
CA ALA A 160 5.19 13.00 -1.77
C ALA A 160 6.11 13.99 -2.52
N LEU A 161 7.32 14.21 -2.02
CA LEU A 161 8.33 15.05 -2.69
C LEU A 161 8.82 14.40 -3.99
N ILE A 162 9.19 13.12 -3.95
CA ILE A 162 9.68 12.37 -5.13
C ILE A 162 8.62 12.37 -6.23
N ASN A 163 7.34 12.21 -5.87
CA ASN A 163 6.24 12.14 -6.82
C ASN A 163 5.60 13.52 -7.14
N GLY A 164 6.17 14.63 -6.64
CA GLY A 164 5.78 15.98 -7.01
C GLY A 164 4.39 16.42 -6.55
N VAL A 165 3.90 15.90 -5.43
CA VAL A 165 2.56 16.22 -4.88
C VAL A 165 2.58 16.80 -3.46
N ALA A 166 3.77 17.10 -2.92
CA ALA A 166 3.95 17.52 -1.54
C ALA A 166 3.23 18.82 -1.18
N ASP A 167 3.03 19.72 -2.13
CA ASP A 167 2.30 20.99 -1.98
C ASP A 167 0.78 20.80 -1.81
N ARG A 168 0.25 19.62 -2.15
CA ARG A 168 -1.18 19.28 -2.09
C ARG A 168 -1.51 18.19 -1.06
N LEU A 169 -0.51 17.71 -0.29
CA LEU A 169 -0.67 16.69 0.74
C LEU A 169 -0.27 17.25 2.11
N SER A 170 -1.23 17.29 3.04
CA SER A 170 -0.98 17.60 4.44
C SER A 170 -0.85 16.31 5.24
N LEU A 171 0.24 16.14 5.97
CA LEU A 171 0.52 14.96 6.80
C LEU A 171 0.32 15.30 8.27
N GLN A 172 -0.44 14.50 9.01
CA GLN A 172 -0.80 14.76 10.40
C GLN A 172 -0.68 13.46 11.23
N GLN A 173 0.02 13.54 12.36
CA GLN A 173 0.15 12.41 13.26
C GLN A 173 -1.09 12.31 14.16
N GLY A 174 -1.72 11.14 14.19
CA GLY A 174 -2.87 10.87 15.05
C GLY A 174 -3.55 9.56 14.69
N SER A 175 -4.40 9.09 15.59
CA SER A 175 -5.23 7.92 15.38
C SER A 175 -6.51 8.34 14.65
N TRP A 176 -6.70 7.79 13.46
CA TRP A 176 -7.88 8.01 12.59
C TRP A 176 -8.19 9.51 12.41
N PHE A 177 -9.23 10.03 13.08
CA PHE A 177 -9.73 11.40 12.94
C PHE A 177 -9.20 12.38 14.00
N GLU A 178 -8.41 11.92 14.99
CA GLU A 178 -8.01 12.73 16.14
C GLU A 178 -7.25 14.01 15.78
N ALA A 179 -6.48 13.96 14.68
CA ALA A 179 -5.62 15.07 14.28
C ALA A 179 -6.20 15.91 13.13
N ILE A 180 -7.43 15.65 12.70
CA ILE A 180 -7.99 16.31 11.52
C ILE A 180 -9.28 17.06 11.81
N ASP A 181 -9.44 18.18 11.12
CA ASP A 181 -10.62 19.03 11.17
C ASP A 181 -11.33 19.14 9.82
N GLY A 182 -12.64 19.34 9.90
CA GLY A 182 -13.50 19.64 8.75
C GLY A 182 -14.02 18.40 8.04
N ARG A 183 -14.61 18.63 6.87
CA ARG A 183 -15.26 17.58 6.08
C ARG A 183 -14.53 17.34 4.77
N PHE A 184 -14.61 16.10 4.30
CA PHE A 184 -13.95 15.60 3.11
C PHE A 184 -14.97 15.05 2.12
N ASP A 185 -14.71 15.22 0.84
CA ASP A 185 -15.51 14.58 -0.21
C ASP A 185 -15.29 13.07 -0.22
N MET A 186 -14.12 12.63 0.22
CA MET A 186 -13.81 11.20 0.32
C MET A 186 -12.93 10.91 1.54
N ILE A 187 -13.30 9.86 2.26
CA ILE A 187 -12.47 9.20 3.27
C ILE A 187 -12.00 7.89 2.65
N VAL A 188 -10.68 7.66 2.60
CA VAL A 188 -10.10 6.43 2.07
C VAL A 188 -9.18 5.80 3.12
N SER A 189 -9.11 4.48 3.15
CA SER A 189 -8.19 3.75 4.03
C SER A 189 -7.94 2.32 3.55
N ASN A 190 -6.70 1.87 3.73
CA ASN A 190 -6.36 0.45 3.82
C ASN A 190 -5.97 0.18 5.28
N PRO A 191 -6.93 -0.08 6.17
CA PRO A 191 -6.69 -0.21 7.59
C PRO A 191 -6.17 -1.61 7.94
N PRO A 192 -5.52 -1.81 9.11
CA PRO A 192 -5.16 -3.14 9.58
C PRO A 192 -6.43 -3.99 9.80
N TYR A 193 -6.43 -5.21 9.27
CA TYR A 193 -7.61 -6.06 9.24
C TYR A 193 -7.35 -7.53 9.63
N ILE A 194 -6.11 -7.89 9.92
CA ILE A 194 -5.77 -9.28 10.29
C ILE A 194 -6.18 -9.52 11.74
N VAL A 195 -6.82 -10.65 11.99
CA VAL A 195 -7.17 -11.09 13.35
C VAL A 195 -5.89 -11.32 14.14
N SER A 196 -5.81 -10.79 15.38
CA SER A 196 -4.58 -10.83 16.19
C SER A 196 -3.98 -12.23 16.33
N ASP A 197 -4.83 -13.25 16.51
CA ASP A 197 -4.40 -14.65 16.67
C ASP A 197 -3.86 -15.27 15.36
N GLU A 198 -4.18 -14.69 14.20
CA GLU A 198 -3.73 -15.16 12.88
C GLU A 198 -2.35 -14.62 12.50
N ILE A 199 -1.89 -13.54 13.14
CA ILE A 199 -0.61 -12.87 12.80
C ILE A 199 0.56 -13.84 12.93
N ALA A 200 0.59 -14.69 13.96
CA ALA A 200 1.65 -15.65 14.15
C ALA A 200 1.76 -16.71 13.04
N ALA A 201 0.68 -16.93 12.29
CA ALA A 201 0.62 -17.89 11.19
C ALA A 201 0.93 -17.28 9.81
N LEU A 202 1.14 -15.95 9.74
CA LEU A 202 1.51 -15.29 8.50
C LEU A 202 2.86 -15.77 7.98
N GLN A 203 3.06 -15.60 6.67
CA GLN A 203 4.38 -15.83 6.07
C GLN A 203 5.43 -14.98 6.78
N PRO A 204 6.66 -15.50 6.99
CA PRO A 204 7.73 -14.77 7.66
C PRO A 204 8.01 -13.39 7.05
N GLU A 205 7.88 -13.27 5.73
CA GLU A 205 8.05 -12.04 4.96
C GLU A 205 7.12 -10.90 5.44
N VAL A 206 5.92 -11.24 5.86
CA VAL A 206 4.92 -10.29 6.37
C VAL A 206 5.09 -10.13 7.88
N ARG A 207 5.08 -11.26 8.60
CA ARG A 207 5.09 -11.27 10.06
C ARG A 207 6.31 -10.58 10.68
N ASP A 208 7.49 -10.80 10.09
CA ASP A 208 8.76 -10.38 10.70
C ASP A 208 9.27 -9.04 10.12
N PHE A 209 8.70 -8.56 9.00
CA PHE A 209 9.19 -7.38 8.29
C PHE A 209 8.17 -6.25 8.12
N ASP A 210 6.88 -6.52 8.19
CA ASP A 210 5.87 -5.46 8.19
C ASP A 210 5.55 -5.01 9.63
N PRO A 211 5.27 -3.71 9.87
CA PRO A 211 4.97 -3.23 11.21
C PRO A 211 3.66 -3.83 11.73
N LEU A 212 3.67 -4.34 12.97
CA LEU A 212 2.51 -4.97 13.59
C LEU A 212 1.27 -4.07 13.57
N ALA A 213 1.45 -2.76 13.79
CA ALA A 213 0.35 -1.79 13.78
C ALA A 213 -0.34 -1.66 12.42
N ALA A 214 0.32 -2.04 11.32
CA ALA A 214 -0.28 -2.05 9.99
C ALA A 214 -0.99 -3.38 9.65
N LEU A 215 -0.85 -4.41 10.50
CA LEU A 215 -1.41 -5.73 10.28
C LEU A 215 -2.59 -6.01 11.22
N ASP A 216 -2.44 -5.68 12.51
CA ASP A 216 -3.33 -6.10 13.59
C ASP A 216 -4.65 -5.32 13.61
N GLY A 217 -5.71 -5.97 13.17
CA GLY A 217 -7.09 -5.47 13.20
C GLY A 217 -7.85 -5.77 14.49
N GLY A 218 -7.16 -6.29 15.53
CA GLY A 218 -7.76 -6.67 16.80
C GLY A 218 -8.34 -8.09 16.82
N GLU A 219 -9.02 -8.44 17.90
CA GLU A 219 -9.55 -9.79 18.14
C GLU A 219 -10.47 -10.30 17.01
N SER A 220 -11.19 -9.39 16.35
CA SER A 220 -12.11 -9.73 15.24
C SER A 220 -11.64 -9.26 13.86
N GLY A 221 -10.50 -8.59 13.77
CA GLY A 221 -10.04 -7.94 12.55
C GLY A 221 -10.90 -6.73 12.12
N LEU A 222 -11.77 -6.21 13.01
CA LEU A 222 -12.75 -5.17 12.67
C LEU A 222 -12.56 -3.87 13.46
N ASP A 223 -11.56 -3.76 14.33
CA ASP A 223 -11.45 -2.64 15.25
C ASP A 223 -11.19 -1.31 14.50
N ALA A 224 -10.34 -1.35 13.48
CA ALA A 224 -10.10 -0.20 12.61
C ALA A 224 -11.38 0.26 11.89
N TYR A 225 -12.14 -0.68 11.33
CA TYR A 225 -13.40 -0.36 10.64
C TYR A 225 -14.44 0.26 11.57
N ARG A 226 -14.52 -0.20 12.83
CA ARG A 226 -15.42 0.39 13.84
C ARG A 226 -15.01 1.81 14.18
N ALA A 227 -13.70 2.06 14.35
CA ALA A 227 -13.17 3.40 14.63
C ALA A 227 -13.44 4.36 13.46
N ILE A 228 -13.19 3.92 12.22
CA ILE A 228 -13.47 4.72 11.03
C ILE A 228 -14.97 4.99 10.88
N ALA A 229 -15.84 3.98 11.04
CA ALA A 229 -17.27 4.15 10.91
C ALA A 229 -17.84 5.13 11.95
N ALA A 230 -17.32 5.09 13.18
CA ALA A 230 -17.76 5.98 14.26
C ALA A 230 -17.46 7.47 13.99
N GLY A 231 -16.31 7.79 13.36
CA GLY A 231 -15.90 9.18 13.07
C GLY A 231 -16.31 9.66 11.68
N ALA A 232 -16.60 8.77 10.75
CA ALA A 232 -16.81 9.14 9.35
C ALA A 232 -17.97 10.10 9.14
N GLY A 233 -19.06 9.98 9.90
CA GLY A 233 -20.25 10.85 9.79
C GLY A 233 -19.96 12.32 10.06
N ASP A 234 -19.07 12.62 10.98
CA ASP A 234 -18.68 14.00 11.34
C ASP A 234 -17.74 14.61 10.32
N HIS A 235 -16.98 13.78 9.63
CA HIS A 235 -15.93 14.19 8.69
C HIS A 235 -16.27 14.01 7.21
N LEU A 236 -17.42 13.40 6.87
CA LEU A 236 -17.85 13.26 5.49
C LEU A 236 -18.68 14.46 5.04
N ALA A 237 -18.35 15.03 3.87
CA ALA A 237 -19.14 16.08 3.23
C ALA A 237 -20.43 15.49 2.65
N GLU A 238 -21.41 16.34 2.39
CA GLU A 238 -22.65 15.95 1.69
C GLU A 238 -22.32 15.34 0.31
N GLY A 239 -22.89 14.18 0.03
CA GLY A 239 -22.62 13.43 -1.19
C GLY A 239 -21.24 12.79 -1.25
N GLY A 240 -20.49 12.80 -0.14
CA GLY A 240 -19.17 12.17 -0.03
C GLY A 240 -19.24 10.64 0.09
N ILE A 241 -18.08 10.00 0.01
CA ILE A 241 -17.92 8.55 0.10
C ILE A 241 -16.87 8.14 1.14
N VAL A 242 -17.04 6.94 1.70
CA VAL A 242 -16.01 6.21 2.45
C VAL A 242 -15.58 5.00 1.62
N ALA A 243 -14.30 4.92 1.26
CA ALA A 243 -13.74 3.84 0.44
C ALA A 243 -12.69 3.07 1.26
N LEU A 244 -12.86 1.76 1.37
CA LEU A 244 -12.04 0.91 2.24
C LEU A 244 -11.52 -0.31 1.50
N GLU A 245 -10.26 -0.65 1.73
CA GLU A 245 -9.77 -2.00 1.48
C GLU A 245 -10.23 -2.93 2.61
N ILE A 246 -10.49 -4.19 2.28
CA ILE A 246 -10.93 -5.21 3.24
C ILE A 246 -10.20 -6.54 3.03
N GLY A 247 -10.13 -7.35 4.07
CA GLY A 247 -9.75 -8.76 3.94
C GLY A 247 -10.79 -9.54 3.12
N ALA A 248 -10.33 -10.57 2.40
CA ALA A 248 -11.11 -11.32 1.41
C ALA A 248 -12.47 -11.84 1.94
N GLU A 249 -12.56 -12.20 3.21
CA GLU A 249 -13.76 -12.77 3.82
C GLU A 249 -14.54 -11.77 4.69
N GLN A 250 -14.10 -10.50 4.77
CA GLN A 250 -14.65 -9.54 5.72
C GLN A 250 -15.82 -8.70 5.18
N LYS A 251 -16.19 -8.83 3.91
CA LYS A 251 -17.23 -8.00 3.26
C LYS A 251 -18.53 -7.88 4.07
N VAL A 252 -19.09 -8.99 4.52
CA VAL A 252 -20.37 -8.99 5.24
C VAL A 252 -20.23 -8.30 6.60
N ALA A 253 -19.14 -8.57 7.30
CA ALA A 253 -18.88 -8.01 8.63
C ALA A 253 -18.61 -6.50 8.55
N VAL A 254 -17.77 -6.04 7.62
CA VAL A 254 -17.48 -4.61 7.42
C VAL A 254 -18.71 -3.86 6.92
N ALA A 255 -19.46 -4.43 5.96
CA ALA A 255 -20.69 -3.82 5.49
C ALA A 255 -21.70 -3.63 6.63
N ARG A 256 -21.78 -4.59 7.55
CA ARG A 256 -22.64 -4.48 8.74
C ARG A 256 -22.18 -3.35 9.66
N VAL A 257 -20.89 -3.23 9.98
CA VAL A 257 -20.33 -2.16 10.81
C VAL A 257 -20.74 -0.78 10.28
N PHE A 258 -20.58 -0.55 8.98
CA PHE A 258 -20.92 0.73 8.35
C PHE A 258 -22.43 0.95 8.26
N THR A 259 -23.22 -0.09 8.02
CA THR A 259 -24.69 0.03 7.97
C THR A 259 -25.26 0.39 9.37
N GLU A 260 -24.73 -0.20 10.45
CA GLU A 260 -25.09 0.12 11.83
C GLU A 260 -24.70 1.56 12.20
N ALA A 261 -23.64 2.12 11.57
CA ALA A 261 -23.22 3.51 11.71
C ALA A 261 -23.99 4.49 10.79
N GLY A 262 -25.01 4.05 10.06
CA GLY A 262 -25.85 4.90 9.22
C GLY A 262 -25.33 5.11 7.80
N PHE A 263 -24.44 4.27 7.30
CA PHE A 263 -23.95 4.30 5.91
C PHE A 263 -24.62 3.23 5.06
N LYS A 264 -24.70 3.49 3.76
CA LYS A 264 -25.23 2.53 2.77
C LYS A 264 -24.10 2.05 1.89
N LEU A 265 -23.95 0.72 1.74
CA LEU A 265 -23.01 0.14 0.77
C LEU A 265 -23.44 0.52 -0.66
N SER A 266 -22.54 1.13 -1.40
CA SER A 266 -22.74 1.56 -2.79
C SER A 266 -21.99 0.68 -3.78
N VAL A 267 -20.72 0.33 -3.49
CA VAL A 267 -19.87 -0.48 -4.35
C VAL A 267 -19.20 -1.58 -3.54
N ALA A 268 -19.07 -2.77 -4.16
CA ALA A 268 -18.19 -3.83 -3.71
C ALA A 268 -17.39 -4.32 -4.90
N ALA A 269 -16.06 -4.18 -4.84
CA ALA A 269 -15.16 -4.58 -5.91
C ALA A 269 -14.26 -5.74 -5.45
N LYS A 270 -13.84 -6.54 -6.43
CA LYS A 270 -12.99 -7.71 -6.22
C LYS A 270 -11.61 -7.48 -6.80
N ASP A 271 -10.62 -8.16 -6.24
CA ASP A 271 -9.29 -8.26 -6.82
C ASP A 271 -9.26 -9.16 -8.07
N LEU A 272 -8.11 -9.21 -8.74
CA LEU A 272 -7.92 -10.05 -9.93
C LEU A 272 -8.03 -11.55 -9.62
N GLY A 273 -7.85 -11.94 -8.35
CA GLY A 273 -8.07 -13.30 -7.85
C GLY A 273 -9.54 -13.64 -7.61
N GLY A 274 -10.45 -12.67 -7.70
CA GLY A 274 -11.89 -12.84 -7.46
C GLY A 274 -12.31 -12.72 -6.00
N ASN A 275 -11.41 -12.29 -5.09
CA ASN A 275 -11.71 -12.04 -3.68
C ASN A 275 -12.32 -10.66 -3.50
N ASP A 276 -13.24 -10.51 -2.55
CA ASP A 276 -13.75 -9.18 -2.16
C ASP A 276 -12.58 -8.33 -1.62
N ARG A 277 -12.39 -7.09 -2.13
CA ARG A 277 -11.24 -6.26 -1.80
C ARG A 277 -11.59 -4.83 -1.43
N VAL A 278 -12.58 -4.24 -2.07
CA VAL A 278 -12.93 -2.83 -1.82
C VAL A 278 -14.42 -2.70 -1.54
N LEU A 279 -14.75 -1.92 -0.50
CA LEU A 279 -16.11 -1.47 -0.23
C LEU A 279 -16.17 0.06 -0.27
N ILE A 280 -17.21 0.59 -0.92
CA ILE A 280 -17.51 2.03 -0.91
C ILE A 280 -18.89 2.25 -0.31
N PHE A 281 -18.93 3.17 0.65
CA PHE A 281 -20.15 3.57 1.36
C PHE A 281 -20.48 5.03 1.07
N ILE A 282 -21.78 5.33 1.09
CA ILE A 282 -22.34 6.70 1.04
C ILE A 282 -23.08 6.96 2.35
N GLY A 283 -23.12 8.23 2.78
CA GLY A 283 -23.97 8.62 3.93
C GLY A 283 -25.44 8.30 3.62
N SER A 284 -26.18 7.88 4.63
CA SER A 284 -27.65 7.84 4.54
C SER A 284 -28.17 9.26 4.73
N ASP A 285 -29.04 9.70 3.81
CA ASP A 285 -29.76 10.98 3.90
C ASP A 285 -30.65 11.05 5.14
#